data_9355e63d5427b3af96821b8e5a9ee8e3
#
_entry.id   9355e63d5427b3af96821b8e5a9ee8e3
#
_cell.length_a   1.000
_cell.length_b   1.000
_cell.length_c   1.000
_cell.angle_alpha   90.00
_cell.angle_beta   90.00
_cell.angle_gamma   90.00
#
_symmetry.space_group_name_H-M   'P 1'
#
loop_
_entity.id
_entity.type
_entity.pdbx_description
1 polymer ?
#
loop_
_entity_poly.entity_id
_entity_poly.type
_entity_poly.pdbx_seq_one_letter_code
_entity_poly.pdbx_strand_id
1 'polypeptide(L)'
;MKKVLLLVTMIATVYLCACSDQKPEEIGATTVYVKNDGSVIATFVEDFSQSYYDTEELKADAEADVLAYNTNAGENKVEMTFFEVEGNIAKMQMEFSDTATYRDYIGETVFYGTIAEALEEGYDLKFSLTNVQDANDVIGEHELLSMQDSHIIIVEDAVRVRAESAMVYMSTDAKYIDEYEVDGYDNPDATVIVY
;
A
#
# COMPACT_ATOMS: atom_id res chain seq x y z
N MET A 1 15.60 49.46 -37.33
CA MET A 1 15.35 48.02 -37.31
C MET A 1 15.22 47.61 -35.84
N LYS A 2 13.96 47.50 -35.36
CA LYS A 2 13.67 47.15 -33.96
C LYS A 2 13.58 45.62 -33.85
N LYS A 3 14.49 45.02 -33.08
CA LYS A 3 14.43 43.59 -32.73
C LYS A 3 13.40 43.40 -31.61
N VAL A 4 12.29 42.75 -31.93
CA VAL A 4 11.31 42.29 -30.95
C VAL A 4 11.84 41.02 -30.33
N LEU A 5 12.18 41.10 -29.04
CA LEU A 5 12.58 39.96 -28.23
C LEU A 5 11.31 39.29 -27.68
N LEU A 6 10.93 38.15 -28.24
CA LEU A 6 9.79 37.36 -27.81
C LEU A 6 10.21 36.56 -26.56
N LEU A 7 9.78 37.00 -25.38
CA LEU A 7 9.98 36.29 -24.11
C LEU A 7 8.90 35.21 -23.99
N VAL A 8 9.26 33.97 -24.30
CA VAL A 8 8.42 32.79 -24.04
C VAL A 8 8.53 32.47 -22.56
N THR A 9 7.56 32.90 -21.77
CA THR A 9 7.37 32.45 -20.38
C THR A 9 6.79 31.05 -20.39
N MET A 10 7.64 30.09 -20.15
CA MET A 10 7.26 28.69 -19.90
C MET A 10 6.65 28.61 -18.49
N ILE A 11 5.32 28.65 -18.41
CA ILE A 11 4.60 28.42 -17.17
C ILE A 11 4.67 26.89 -16.93
N ALA A 12 5.60 26.50 -16.09
CA ALA A 12 5.60 25.17 -15.50
C ALA A 12 4.41 25.11 -14.52
N THR A 13 3.29 24.56 -14.96
CA THR A 13 2.21 24.16 -14.06
C THR A 13 2.72 22.95 -13.26
N VAL A 14 3.20 23.25 -12.06
CA VAL A 14 3.39 22.22 -11.05
C VAL A 14 1.99 21.76 -10.66
N TYR A 15 1.57 20.60 -11.15
CA TYR A 15 0.44 19.88 -10.60
C TYR A 15 0.86 19.43 -9.19
N LEU A 16 0.47 20.22 -8.20
CA LEU A 16 0.38 19.75 -6.83
C LEU A 16 -0.78 18.73 -6.80
N CYS A 17 -0.50 17.46 -7.07
CA CYS A 17 -1.32 16.39 -6.56
C CYS A 17 -1.24 16.50 -5.05
N ALA A 18 -2.27 17.06 -4.43
CA ALA A 18 -2.48 16.98 -3.01
C ALA A 18 -3.06 15.59 -2.70
N CYS A 19 -2.27 14.53 -2.95
CA CYS A 19 -2.44 13.30 -2.22
C CYS A 19 -1.90 13.60 -0.82
N SER A 20 -2.70 13.41 0.20
CA SER A 20 -2.26 13.47 1.59
C SER A 20 -1.46 12.20 1.89
N ASP A 21 -0.28 12.09 1.29
CA ASP A 21 0.66 11.03 1.67
C ASP A 21 1.05 11.30 3.13
N GLN A 22 0.67 10.38 4.02
CA GLN A 22 1.14 10.43 5.40
C GLN A 22 2.66 10.35 5.37
N LYS A 23 3.29 11.22 6.14
CA LYS A 23 4.75 11.16 6.22
C LYS A 23 5.17 9.88 6.92
N PRO A 24 6.22 9.19 6.45
CA PRO A 24 6.68 7.94 7.06
C PRO A 24 6.92 8.05 8.57
N GLU A 25 7.41 9.19 9.04
CA GLU A 25 7.67 9.48 10.46
C GLU A 25 6.39 9.44 11.32
N GLU A 26 5.23 9.79 10.73
CA GLU A 26 3.93 9.90 11.40
C GLU A 26 3.19 8.54 11.46
N ILE A 27 3.62 7.55 10.65
CA ILE A 27 3.01 6.22 10.60
C ILE A 27 3.39 5.45 11.87
N GLY A 28 2.39 5.02 12.63
CA GLY A 28 2.56 4.40 13.94
C GLY A 28 2.42 2.88 13.96
N ALA A 29 2.13 2.24 12.82
CA ALA A 29 1.97 0.79 12.70
C ALA A 29 2.33 0.34 11.29
N THR A 30 2.75 -0.90 11.11
CA THR A 30 3.04 -1.45 9.78
C THR A 30 1.82 -1.30 8.87
N THR A 31 2.04 -0.66 7.72
CA THR A 31 0.96 -0.25 6.81
C THR A 31 1.34 -0.56 5.38
N VAL A 32 0.43 -1.17 4.64
CA VAL A 32 0.51 -1.39 3.19
C VAL A 32 -0.45 -0.42 2.51
N TYR A 33 0.11 0.50 1.74
CA TYR A 33 -0.65 1.46 0.95
C TYR A 33 -0.63 1.05 -0.52
N VAL A 34 -1.80 0.76 -1.07
CA VAL A 34 -1.98 0.35 -2.47
C VAL A 34 -2.54 1.52 -3.27
N LYS A 35 -1.83 1.90 -4.34
CA LYS A 35 -2.23 2.98 -5.23
C LYS A 35 -3.10 2.48 -6.39
N ASN A 36 -3.79 3.41 -7.03
CA ASN A 36 -4.69 3.11 -8.16
C ASN A 36 -3.94 2.68 -9.44
N ASP A 37 -2.64 2.85 -9.50
CA ASP A 37 -1.78 2.34 -10.58
C ASP A 37 -1.21 0.94 -10.28
N GLY A 38 -1.57 0.36 -9.13
CA GLY A 38 -1.10 -0.95 -8.66
C GLY A 38 0.25 -0.93 -7.95
N SER A 39 0.92 0.23 -7.86
CA SER A 39 2.13 0.35 -7.05
C SER A 39 1.80 0.28 -5.55
N VAL A 40 2.78 -0.18 -4.77
CA VAL A 40 2.60 -0.40 -3.32
C VAL A 40 3.66 0.38 -2.55
N ILE A 41 3.25 1.07 -1.49
CA ILE A 41 4.15 1.64 -0.49
C ILE A 41 3.93 0.88 0.81
N ALA A 42 4.96 0.20 1.30
CA ALA A 42 4.91 -0.47 2.59
C ALA A 42 5.79 0.28 3.61
N THR A 43 5.20 0.61 4.75
CA THR A 43 5.93 1.18 5.89
C THR A 43 5.94 0.15 7.00
N PHE A 44 7.11 -0.38 7.32
CA PHE A 44 7.34 -1.32 8.41
C PHE A 44 7.66 -0.54 9.69
N VAL A 45 7.00 -0.91 10.79
CA VAL A 45 7.18 -0.31 12.11
C VAL A 45 7.40 -1.44 13.10
N GLU A 46 8.65 -1.60 13.58
CA GLU A 46 9.07 -2.77 14.33
C GLU A 46 9.74 -2.41 15.65
N ASP A 47 9.61 -3.29 16.64
CA ASP A 47 10.33 -3.17 17.92
C ASP A 47 11.83 -3.44 17.70
N PHE A 48 12.65 -2.45 17.98
CA PHE A 48 14.10 -2.48 17.87
C PHE A 48 14.79 -2.37 19.24
N SER A 49 14.19 -2.94 20.29
CA SER A 49 14.65 -2.80 21.68
C SER A 49 15.76 -3.78 22.08
N GLN A 50 16.10 -4.77 21.25
CA GLN A 50 17.10 -5.77 21.62
C GLN A 50 18.51 -5.19 21.57
N SER A 51 19.34 -5.49 22.61
CA SER A 51 20.67 -4.92 22.75
C SER A 51 21.70 -5.37 21.71
N TYR A 52 21.38 -6.38 20.92
CA TYR A 52 22.22 -6.90 19.84
C TYR A 52 21.80 -6.38 18.45
N TYR A 53 20.77 -5.55 18.36
CA TYR A 53 20.37 -4.91 17.11
C TYR A 53 21.33 -3.76 16.77
N ASP A 54 21.76 -3.71 15.52
CA ASP A 54 22.61 -2.66 14.97
C ASP A 54 21.89 -1.92 13.84
N THR A 55 21.72 -0.62 14.01
CA THR A 55 20.99 0.24 13.07
C THR A 55 21.69 0.35 11.71
N GLU A 56 23.02 0.43 11.71
CA GLU A 56 23.81 0.57 10.49
C GLU A 56 23.81 -0.77 9.70
N GLU A 57 23.90 -1.89 10.41
CA GLU A 57 23.83 -3.23 9.82
C GLU A 57 22.46 -3.46 9.19
N LEU A 58 21.34 -3.20 9.91
CA LEU A 58 19.98 -3.35 9.38
C LEU A 58 19.79 -2.52 8.11
N LYS A 59 20.23 -1.26 8.13
CA LYS A 59 20.12 -0.38 6.96
C LYS A 59 20.92 -0.91 5.78
N ALA A 60 22.19 -1.31 6.03
CA ALA A 60 23.08 -1.81 5.00
C ALA A 60 22.55 -3.12 4.36
N ASP A 61 21.98 -4.02 5.17
CA ASP A 61 21.39 -5.26 4.70
C ASP A 61 20.16 -4.98 3.84
N ALA A 62 19.25 -4.08 4.27
CA ALA A 62 18.07 -3.71 3.48
C ALA A 62 18.47 -3.06 2.13
N GLU A 63 19.46 -2.16 2.12
CA GLU A 63 19.99 -1.55 0.89
C GLU A 63 20.62 -2.61 -0.04
N ALA A 64 21.33 -3.59 0.51
CA ALA A 64 21.95 -4.67 -0.25
C ALA A 64 20.90 -5.60 -0.87
N ASP A 65 19.84 -5.94 -0.13
CA ASP A 65 18.74 -6.78 -0.61
C ASP A 65 17.97 -6.09 -1.74
N VAL A 66 17.65 -4.81 -1.62
CA VAL A 66 17.04 -3.99 -2.69
C VAL A 66 17.92 -3.99 -3.93
N LEU A 67 19.22 -3.75 -3.78
CA LEU A 67 20.17 -3.75 -4.92
C LEU A 67 20.22 -5.12 -5.59
N ALA A 68 20.27 -6.20 -4.82
CA ALA A 68 20.31 -7.57 -5.35
C ALA A 68 19.03 -7.91 -6.11
N TYR A 69 17.87 -7.57 -5.57
CA TYR A 69 16.58 -7.78 -6.22
C TYR A 69 16.48 -7.04 -7.55
N ASN A 70 16.74 -5.73 -7.54
CA ASN A 70 16.69 -4.89 -8.75
C ASN A 70 17.71 -5.33 -9.81
N THR A 71 18.90 -5.77 -9.40
CA THR A 71 19.91 -6.33 -10.32
C THR A 71 19.41 -7.59 -11.00
N ASN A 72 18.75 -8.49 -10.25
CA ASN A 72 18.18 -9.73 -10.79
C ASN A 72 16.98 -9.46 -11.71
N ALA A 73 16.15 -8.48 -11.36
CA ALA A 73 15.01 -8.04 -12.17
C ALA A 73 15.45 -7.31 -13.47
N GLY A 74 16.65 -6.73 -13.50
CA GLY A 74 17.17 -5.92 -14.60
C GLY A 74 16.58 -4.51 -14.68
N GLU A 75 15.81 -4.09 -13.67
CA GLU A 75 15.17 -2.77 -13.55
C GLU A 75 14.93 -2.42 -12.07
N ASN A 76 14.70 -1.14 -11.78
CA ASN A 76 14.39 -0.66 -10.43
C ASN A 76 12.90 -0.91 -10.14
N LYS A 77 12.61 -2.01 -9.46
CA LYS A 77 11.24 -2.39 -9.04
C LYS A 77 10.96 -2.13 -7.56
N VAL A 78 12.00 -2.06 -6.75
CA VAL A 78 11.93 -1.82 -5.30
C VAL A 78 12.84 -0.66 -4.95
N GLU A 79 12.37 0.24 -4.09
CA GLU A 79 13.17 1.35 -3.56
C GLU A 79 12.91 1.50 -2.06
N MET A 80 13.97 1.64 -1.26
CA MET A 80 13.87 2.06 0.14
C MET A 80 13.86 3.59 0.20
N THR A 81 12.72 4.18 0.50
CA THR A 81 12.51 5.64 0.46
C THR A 81 12.70 6.32 1.80
N PHE A 82 12.61 5.55 2.90
CA PHE A 82 12.80 6.07 4.25
C PHE A 82 13.36 4.99 5.17
N PHE A 83 14.24 5.39 6.09
CA PHE A 83 14.73 4.54 7.18
C PHE A 83 15.10 5.41 8.39
N GLU A 84 14.55 5.07 9.54
CA GLU A 84 14.83 5.75 10.81
C GLU A 84 14.71 4.77 11.98
N VAL A 85 15.57 4.93 12.97
CA VAL A 85 15.41 4.28 14.28
C VAL A 85 15.34 5.37 15.34
N GLU A 86 14.16 5.52 15.95
CA GLU A 86 13.92 6.45 17.03
C GLU A 86 13.56 5.69 18.32
N GLY A 87 14.39 5.86 19.35
CA GLY A 87 14.24 5.09 20.60
C GLY A 87 14.42 3.59 20.36
N ASN A 88 13.35 2.84 20.56
CA ASN A 88 13.30 1.39 20.35
C ASN A 88 12.43 0.99 19.16
N ILE A 89 12.13 1.89 18.26
CA ILE A 89 11.29 1.63 17.08
C ILE A 89 12.10 1.86 15.82
N ALA A 90 12.19 0.86 14.97
CA ALA A 90 12.67 0.98 13.61
C ALA A 90 11.50 1.24 12.66
N LYS A 91 11.66 2.20 11.77
CA LYS A 91 10.73 2.49 10.68
C LYS A 91 11.47 2.42 9.36
N MET A 92 10.91 1.66 8.43
CA MET A 92 11.44 1.56 7.07
C MET A 92 10.28 1.66 6.09
N GLN A 93 10.41 2.52 5.08
CA GLN A 93 9.44 2.59 3.99
C GLN A 93 10.09 2.12 2.70
N MET A 94 9.35 1.29 1.99
CA MET A 94 9.74 0.75 0.69
C MET A 94 8.63 0.99 -0.32
N GLU A 95 9.02 1.31 -1.55
CA GLU A 95 8.13 1.43 -2.70
C GLU A 95 8.36 0.25 -3.65
N PHE A 96 7.26 -0.32 -4.14
CA PHE A 96 7.23 -1.46 -5.08
C PHE A 96 6.48 -1.04 -6.33
N SER A 97 7.01 -1.40 -7.51
CA SER A 97 6.42 -1.04 -8.80
C SER A 97 5.00 -1.56 -8.99
N ASP A 98 4.67 -2.69 -8.36
CA ASP A 98 3.39 -3.37 -8.48
C ASP A 98 3.19 -4.40 -7.34
N THR A 99 1.98 -4.92 -7.20
CA THR A 99 1.61 -5.92 -6.17
C THR A 99 2.34 -7.26 -6.35
N ALA A 100 2.69 -7.63 -7.59
CA ALA A 100 3.45 -8.86 -7.86
C ALA A 100 4.89 -8.72 -7.37
N THR A 101 5.49 -7.54 -7.56
CA THR A 101 6.82 -7.21 -7.02
C THR A 101 6.83 -7.23 -5.49
N TYR A 102 5.80 -6.66 -4.85
CA TYR A 102 5.66 -6.72 -3.39
C TYR A 102 5.62 -8.18 -2.90
N ARG A 103 4.74 -9.00 -3.48
CA ARG A 103 4.61 -10.41 -3.13
C ARG A 103 5.93 -11.20 -3.33
N ASP A 104 6.62 -10.94 -4.43
CA ASP A 104 7.88 -11.64 -4.75
C ASP A 104 9.02 -11.26 -3.78
N TYR A 105 9.07 -10.00 -3.37
CA TYR A 105 10.10 -9.47 -2.48
C TYR A 105 9.83 -9.76 -1.00
N ILE A 106 8.60 -9.50 -0.52
CA ILE A 106 8.21 -9.62 0.90
C ILE A 106 7.76 -11.05 1.23
N GLY A 107 7.13 -11.76 0.27
CA GLY A 107 6.56 -13.09 0.49
C GLY A 107 5.11 -13.10 0.92
N GLU A 108 4.48 -11.92 1.10
CA GLU A 108 3.09 -11.76 1.52
C GLU A 108 2.20 -11.38 0.34
N THR A 109 0.94 -11.83 0.38
CA THR A 109 -0.01 -11.60 -0.72
C THR A 109 -0.64 -10.22 -0.62
N VAL A 110 -0.46 -9.44 -1.68
CA VAL A 110 -1.24 -8.24 -1.97
C VAL A 110 -1.79 -8.35 -3.38
N PHE A 111 -3.10 -8.20 -3.54
CA PHE A 111 -3.77 -8.10 -4.83
C PHE A 111 -4.44 -6.73 -4.97
N TYR A 112 -4.36 -6.19 -6.16
CA TYR A 112 -5.08 -5.00 -6.61
C TYR A 112 -5.59 -5.23 -8.03
N GLY A 113 -6.85 -4.98 -8.26
CA GLY A 113 -7.50 -5.10 -9.56
C GLY A 113 -9.01 -4.98 -9.44
N THR A 114 -9.72 -5.35 -10.49
CA THR A 114 -11.17 -5.50 -10.43
C THR A 114 -11.58 -6.82 -9.78
N ILE A 115 -12.80 -6.91 -9.30
CA ILE A 115 -13.37 -8.16 -8.78
C ILE A 115 -13.34 -9.26 -9.85
N ALA A 116 -13.55 -8.90 -11.13
CA ALA A 116 -13.43 -9.84 -12.24
C ALA A 116 -12.00 -10.40 -12.36
N GLU A 117 -10.99 -9.55 -12.29
CA GLU A 117 -9.57 -9.95 -12.34
C GLU A 117 -9.17 -10.82 -11.14
N ALA A 118 -9.69 -10.51 -9.94
CA ALA A 118 -9.45 -11.33 -8.74
C ALA A 118 -9.99 -12.77 -8.95
N LEU A 119 -11.16 -12.91 -9.56
CA LEU A 119 -11.73 -14.21 -9.90
C LEU A 119 -10.90 -14.96 -10.95
N GLU A 120 -10.42 -14.26 -11.97
CA GLU A 120 -9.57 -14.85 -13.03
C GLU A 120 -8.23 -15.34 -12.47
N GLU A 121 -7.66 -14.63 -11.46
CA GLU A 121 -6.47 -15.05 -10.74
C GLU A 121 -6.72 -16.16 -9.71
N GLY A 122 -7.98 -16.49 -9.44
CA GLY A 122 -8.38 -17.63 -8.61
C GLY A 122 -8.55 -17.31 -7.13
N TYR A 123 -8.70 -16.03 -6.76
CA TYR A 123 -9.02 -15.65 -5.39
C TYR A 123 -10.40 -16.17 -4.98
N ASP A 124 -10.49 -16.73 -3.75
CA ASP A 124 -11.76 -17.08 -3.13
C ASP A 124 -12.41 -15.81 -2.53
N LEU A 125 -13.52 -15.37 -3.11
CA LEU A 125 -14.20 -14.12 -2.72
C LEU A 125 -15.29 -14.33 -1.66
N LYS A 126 -15.19 -15.36 -0.82
CA LYS A 126 -16.12 -15.64 0.29
C LYS A 126 -15.90 -14.72 1.49
N PHE A 127 -15.80 -13.43 1.21
CA PHE A 127 -15.65 -12.43 2.25
C PHE A 127 -17.00 -11.95 2.78
N SER A 128 -17.02 -11.52 4.05
CA SER A 128 -18.08 -10.70 4.63
C SER A 128 -17.59 -9.27 4.69
N LEU A 129 -18.23 -8.36 3.98
CA LEU A 129 -17.81 -6.97 3.87
C LEU A 129 -18.91 -6.04 4.38
N THR A 130 -18.52 -5.04 5.16
CA THR A 130 -19.41 -4.03 5.73
C THR A 130 -19.21 -2.70 5.01
N ASN A 131 -20.33 -2.03 4.69
CA ASN A 131 -20.31 -0.69 4.12
C ASN A 131 -19.79 0.31 5.16
N VAL A 132 -18.80 1.13 4.78
CA VAL A 132 -18.14 2.07 5.70
C VAL A 132 -19.05 3.20 6.18
N GLN A 133 -20.17 3.47 5.48
CA GLN A 133 -21.15 4.50 5.84
C GLN A 133 -22.39 3.94 6.56
N ASP A 134 -22.68 2.64 6.42
CA ASP A 134 -23.80 1.96 7.07
C ASP A 134 -23.40 0.57 7.55
N ALA A 135 -23.13 0.43 8.84
CA ALA A 135 -22.72 -0.84 9.44
C ALA A 135 -23.81 -1.95 9.38
N ASN A 136 -25.03 -1.64 8.98
CA ASN A 136 -26.09 -2.64 8.76
C ASN A 136 -26.10 -3.14 7.30
N ASP A 137 -25.42 -2.47 6.39
CA ASP A 137 -25.24 -2.90 5.00
C ASP A 137 -24.02 -3.81 4.93
N VAL A 138 -24.28 -5.12 5.01
CA VAL A 138 -23.27 -6.17 4.95
C VAL A 138 -23.52 -7.00 3.72
N ILE A 139 -22.50 -7.15 2.88
CA ILE A 139 -22.54 -7.96 1.66
C ILE A 139 -21.68 -9.22 1.81
N GLY A 140 -22.07 -10.27 1.07
CA GLY A 140 -21.31 -11.51 0.97
C GLY A 140 -20.86 -11.80 -0.45
N GLU A 141 -20.43 -13.04 -0.69
CA GLU A 141 -19.91 -13.49 -1.98
C GLU A 141 -20.87 -13.16 -3.15
N HIS A 142 -22.18 -13.39 -2.96
CA HIS A 142 -23.17 -13.22 -4.04
C HIS A 142 -23.27 -11.76 -4.54
N GLU A 143 -23.34 -10.82 -3.60
CA GLU A 143 -23.39 -9.39 -3.90
C GLU A 143 -22.05 -8.94 -4.49
N LEU A 144 -20.93 -9.38 -3.91
CA LEU A 144 -19.59 -9.05 -4.37
C LEU A 144 -19.38 -9.51 -5.82
N LEU A 145 -19.80 -10.72 -6.17
CA LEU A 145 -19.75 -11.24 -7.54
C LEU A 145 -20.61 -10.46 -8.56
N SER A 146 -21.56 -9.66 -8.09
CA SER A 146 -22.34 -8.77 -8.95
C SER A 146 -21.65 -7.45 -9.26
N MET A 147 -20.55 -7.13 -8.56
CA MET A 147 -19.79 -5.87 -8.65
C MET A 147 -18.47 -6.03 -9.44
N GLN A 148 -18.49 -6.80 -10.53
CA GLN A 148 -17.29 -7.23 -11.25
C GLN A 148 -16.36 -6.09 -11.71
N ASP A 149 -16.91 -4.92 -12.00
CA ASP A 149 -16.16 -3.74 -12.45
C ASP A 149 -15.59 -2.90 -11.29
N SER A 150 -15.99 -3.17 -10.03
CA SER A 150 -15.45 -2.49 -8.86
C SER A 150 -14.02 -2.94 -8.58
N HIS A 151 -13.21 -2.02 -8.08
CA HIS A 151 -11.84 -2.35 -7.64
C HIS A 151 -11.86 -2.98 -6.26
N ILE A 152 -10.93 -3.93 -6.09
CA ILE A 152 -10.73 -4.66 -4.84
C ILE A 152 -9.24 -4.69 -4.49
N ILE A 153 -8.95 -4.48 -3.22
CA ILE A 153 -7.64 -4.75 -2.61
C ILE A 153 -7.82 -5.94 -1.68
N ILE A 154 -6.92 -6.92 -1.76
CA ILE A 154 -6.86 -8.09 -0.87
C ILE A 154 -5.45 -8.15 -0.29
N VAL A 155 -5.32 -8.13 1.04
CA VAL A 155 -4.04 -8.25 1.75
C VAL A 155 -4.15 -9.38 2.77
N GLU A 156 -3.32 -10.42 2.60
CA GLU A 156 -3.32 -11.63 3.46
C GLU A 156 -2.40 -11.51 4.68
N ASP A 157 -1.96 -10.31 5.01
CA ASP A 157 -1.13 -10.04 6.18
C ASP A 157 -1.90 -9.24 7.24
N ALA A 158 -1.52 -9.44 8.52
CA ALA A 158 -2.09 -8.75 9.67
C ALA A 158 -1.46 -7.34 9.82
N VAL A 159 -1.85 -6.42 8.97
CA VAL A 159 -1.32 -5.05 8.88
C VAL A 159 -2.45 -4.04 8.69
N ARG A 160 -2.12 -2.77 8.77
CA ARG A 160 -3.00 -1.73 8.25
C ARG A 160 -2.96 -1.71 6.73
N VAL A 161 -4.12 -1.53 6.14
CA VAL A 161 -4.28 -1.43 4.68
C VAL A 161 -4.86 -0.08 4.34
N ARG A 162 -4.16 0.64 3.46
CA ARG A 162 -4.59 1.94 2.93
C ARG A 162 -4.81 1.85 1.44
N ALA A 163 -5.89 2.45 0.96
CA ALA A 163 -6.20 2.63 -0.46
C ALA A 163 -6.00 4.10 -0.86
N GLU A 164 -5.70 4.36 -2.13
CA GLU A 164 -5.66 5.72 -2.68
C GLU A 164 -7.07 6.28 -2.92
N SER A 165 -8.04 5.42 -3.22
CA SER A 165 -9.46 5.77 -3.37
C SER A 165 -10.24 5.52 -2.08
N ALA A 166 -11.27 6.37 -1.84
CA ALA A 166 -12.17 6.18 -0.72
C ALA A 166 -12.94 4.86 -0.85
N MET A 167 -12.92 4.05 0.20
CA MET A 167 -13.55 2.74 0.21
C MET A 167 -15.08 2.84 0.38
N VAL A 168 -15.79 1.88 -0.21
CA VAL A 168 -17.23 1.68 -0.03
C VAL A 168 -17.49 0.53 0.95
N TYR A 169 -16.76 -0.58 0.79
CA TYR A 169 -16.84 -1.74 1.66
C TYR A 169 -15.46 -2.13 2.19
N MET A 170 -15.45 -2.69 3.40
CA MET A 170 -14.26 -3.26 4.03
C MET A 170 -14.58 -4.59 4.70
N SER A 171 -13.57 -5.42 4.97
CA SER A 171 -13.73 -6.65 5.78
C SER A 171 -14.46 -6.35 7.09
N THR A 172 -15.49 -7.15 7.40
CA THR A 172 -16.34 -6.94 8.60
C THR A 172 -15.53 -7.04 9.89
N ASP A 173 -14.49 -7.86 9.91
CA ASP A 173 -13.62 -8.09 11.08
C ASP A 173 -12.45 -7.08 11.17
N ALA A 174 -12.23 -6.27 10.13
CA ALA A 174 -11.24 -5.20 10.17
C ALA A 174 -11.81 -3.96 10.90
N LYS A 175 -10.92 -3.18 11.50
CA LYS A 175 -11.31 -1.96 12.21
C LYS A 175 -11.18 -0.74 11.29
N TYR A 176 -12.28 -0.03 11.08
CA TYR A 176 -12.28 1.23 10.35
C TYR A 176 -11.42 2.30 11.04
N ILE A 177 -10.52 2.93 10.31
CA ILE A 177 -9.71 4.08 10.76
C ILE A 177 -10.25 5.35 10.12
N ASP A 178 -10.24 5.44 8.79
CA ASP A 178 -10.82 6.54 8.01
C ASP A 178 -11.33 6.03 6.64
N GLU A 179 -11.75 6.91 5.76
CA GLU A 179 -12.31 6.56 4.46
C GLU A 179 -11.30 5.91 3.48
N TYR A 180 -10.00 5.90 3.84
CA TYR A 180 -8.92 5.33 3.04
C TYR A 180 -8.18 4.19 3.74
N GLU A 181 -8.34 4.00 5.06
CA GLU A 181 -7.50 3.11 5.86
C GLU A 181 -8.30 2.24 6.82
N VAL A 182 -7.92 0.97 6.89
CA VAL A 182 -8.42 -0.01 7.85
C VAL A 182 -7.28 -0.69 8.59
N ASP A 183 -7.55 -1.11 9.83
CA ASP A 183 -6.64 -1.90 10.65
C ASP A 183 -7.04 -3.38 10.56
N GLY A 184 -6.18 -4.18 9.95
CA GLY A 184 -6.38 -5.62 9.73
C GLY A 184 -5.65 -6.52 10.73
N TYR A 185 -5.04 -5.98 11.77
CA TYR A 185 -4.23 -6.77 12.73
C TYR A 185 -4.99 -7.91 13.42
N ASP A 186 -6.28 -7.72 13.68
CA ASP A 186 -7.11 -8.72 14.34
C ASP A 186 -7.93 -9.56 13.33
N ASN A 187 -7.76 -9.33 12.03
CA ASN A 187 -8.48 -10.07 10.98
C ASN A 187 -7.82 -11.45 10.79
N PRO A 188 -8.55 -12.57 11.00
CA PRO A 188 -7.97 -13.91 10.89
C PRO A 188 -7.71 -14.36 9.45
N ASP A 189 -8.36 -13.71 8.49
CA ASP A 189 -8.29 -14.02 7.07
C ASP A 189 -7.56 -12.89 6.31
N ALA A 190 -8.03 -12.52 5.13
CA ALA A 190 -7.50 -11.39 4.39
C ALA A 190 -8.24 -10.09 4.74
N THR A 191 -7.51 -8.98 4.80
CA THR A 191 -8.11 -7.64 4.83
C THR A 191 -8.50 -7.24 3.42
N VAL A 192 -9.78 -6.93 3.23
CA VAL A 192 -10.36 -6.59 1.93
C VAL A 192 -10.94 -5.18 1.96
N ILE A 193 -10.66 -4.42 0.90
CA ILE A 193 -11.25 -3.10 0.62
C ILE A 193 -11.87 -3.14 -0.77
N VAL A 194 -13.07 -2.56 -0.93
CA VAL A 194 -13.77 -2.41 -2.24
C VAL A 194 -14.18 -0.96 -2.45
N TYR A 195 -13.99 -0.43 -3.67
CA TYR A 195 -14.36 0.93 -4.10
C TYR A 195 -14.69 1.04 -5.59
#